data_046d91d1003f12ceb52ab40b3f1d0c41
#
_entry.id   046d91d1003f12ceb52ab40b3f1d0c41
#
_cell.length_a   1.000
_cell.length_b   1.000
_cell.length_c   1.000
_cell.angle_alpha   90.00
_cell.angle_beta   90.00
_cell.angle_gamma   90.00
#
_symmetry.space_group_name_H-M   'P 1'
#
loop_
_entity.id
_entity.type
_entity.pdbx_description
1 polymer ?
#
loop_
_entity_poly.entity_id
_entity_poly.type
_entity_poly.pdbx_seq_one_letter_code
_entity_poly.pdbx_strand_id
1 'polypeptide(L)'
;MNEKIDILTPTELGSRLKLVRQGLQLKQQEVAEIIGTSQIKISKIEQGATVTTPDFLKLLAFYSQSISLDILFSEKIDFVTYQNLFTTNYAMSKIAKEKLLSLQKIALDSLQKASEEIKTTLNDAIHLL
;
A
#
# COMPACT_ATOMS: atom_id res chain seq x y z
N MET A 1 -20.43 -36.80 14.01
CA MET A 1 -20.41 -35.96 12.81
C MET A 1 -19.09 -35.18 12.78
N ASN A 2 -18.23 -35.52 11.86
CA ASN A 2 -16.92 -34.86 11.76
C ASN A 2 -17.05 -33.71 10.78
N GLU A 3 -17.29 -32.52 11.32
CA GLU A 3 -17.13 -31.30 10.50
C GLU A 3 -15.63 -31.08 10.27
N LYS A 4 -15.21 -31.24 9.04
CA LYS A 4 -13.86 -30.83 8.65
C LYS A 4 -13.80 -29.30 8.59
N ILE A 5 -12.88 -28.74 9.35
CA ILE A 5 -12.55 -27.33 9.20
C ILE A 5 -11.82 -27.17 7.86
N ASP A 6 -12.41 -26.43 6.94
CA ASP A 6 -11.75 -26.08 5.69
C ASP A 6 -10.63 -25.08 6.00
N ILE A 7 -9.41 -25.57 5.99
CA ILE A 7 -8.22 -24.76 6.18
C ILE A 7 -7.61 -24.51 4.81
N LEU A 8 -7.22 -23.27 4.55
CA LEU A 8 -6.45 -22.94 3.36
C LEU A 8 -5.16 -23.76 3.32
N THR A 9 -4.86 -24.30 2.15
CA THR A 9 -3.56 -24.93 1.95
C THR A 9 -2.45 -23.86 1.98
N PRO A 10 -1.23 -24.22 2.39
CA PRO A 10 -0.10 -23.27 2.34
C PRO A 10 0.11 -22.66 0.95
N THR A 11 -0.11 -23.44 -0.10
CA THR A 11 0.01 -22.98 -1.49
C THR A 11 -1.04 -21.92 -1.82
N GLU A 12 -2.30 -22.13 -1.41
CA GLU A 12 -3.37 -21.17 -1.65
C GLU A 12 -3.19 -19.90 -0.82
N LEU A 13 -2.81 -20.03 0.45
CA LEU A 13 -2.50 -18.89 1.29
C LEU A 13 -1.32 -18.10 0.73
N GLY A 14 -0.26 -18.75 0.30
CA GLY A 14 0.88 -18.11 -0.33
C GLY A 14 0.51 -17.33 -1.59
N SER A 15 -0.36 -17.91 -2.42
CA SER A 15 -0.90 -17.25 -3.60
C SER A 15 -1.70 -15.99 -3.25
N ARG A 16 -2.52 -16.04 -2.20
CA ARG A 16 -3.27 -14.88 -1.71
C ARG A 16 -2.34 -13.78 -1.18
N LEU A 17 -1.32 -14.14 -0.43
CA LEU A 17 -0.33 -13.18 0.09
C LEU A 17 0.41 -12.49 -1.05
N LYS A 18 0.74 -13.23 -2.11
CA LYS A 18 1.31 -12.65 -3.33
C LYS A 18 0.37 -11.61 -3.96
N LEU A 19 -0.93 -11.92 -4.06
CA LEU A 19 -1.91 -10.99 -4.61
C LEU A 19 -2.05 -9.73 -3.75
N VAL A 20 -2.02 -9.87 -2.43
CA VAL A 20 -2.03 -8.72 -1.50
C VAL A 20 -0.79 -7.85 -1.74
N ARG A 21 0.39 -8.47 -1.82
CA ARG A 21 1.63 -7.74 -2.09
C ARG A 21 1.57 -6.99 -3.41
N GLN A 22 1.10 -7.64 -4.47
CA GLN A 22 0.96 -7.02 -5.79
C GLN A 22 -0.06 -5.88 -5.78
N GLY A 23 -1.16 -6.05 -5.03
CA GLY A 23 -2.16 -5.00 -4.84
C GLY A 23 -1.60 -3.77 -4.13
N LEU A 24 -0.65 -3.94 -3.24
CA LEU A 24 0.10 -2.85 -2.59
C LEU A 24 1.22 -2.28 -3.47
N GLN A 25 1.44 -2.84 -4.65
CA GLN A 25 2.51 -2.45 -5.58
C GLN A 25 3.91 -2.59 -4.97
N LEU A 26 4.09 -3.60 -4.14
CA LEU A 26 5.37 -3.90 -3.50
C LEU A 26 6.06 -5.09 -4.17
N LYS A 27 7.38 -5.03 -4.24
CA LYS A 27 8.22 -6.16 -4.64
C LYS A 27 8.52 -7.05 -3.45
N GLN A 28 8.85 -8.32 -3.70
CA GLN A 28 9.25 -9.25 -2.64
C GLN A 28 10.43 -8.70 -1.81
N GLN A 29 11.41 -8.10 -2.46
CA GLN A 29 12.56 -7.49 -1.80
C GLN A 29 12.15 -6.36 -0.86
N GLU A 30 11.24 -5.50 -1.28
CA GLU A 30 10.75 -4.38 -0.46
C GLU A 30 10.05 -4.87 0.80
N VAL A 31 9.18 -5.88 0.68
CA VAL A 31 8.50 -6.49 1.83
C VAL A 31 9.51 -7.15 2.77
N ALA A 32 10.49 -7.87 2.22
CA ALA A 32 11.54 -8.49 3.01
C ALA A 32 12.31 -7.48 3.84
N GLU A 33 12.66 -6.34 3.28
CA GLU A 33 13.35 -5.27 3.99
C GLU A 33 12.48 -4.67 5.10
N ILE A 34 11.20 -4.44 4.82
CA ILE A 34 10.26 -3.86 5.81
C ILE A 34 10.11 -4.76 7.03
N ILE A 35 9.95 -6.06 6.84
CA ILE A 35 9.72 -6.99 7.95
C ILE A 35 11.01 -7.59 8.54
N GLY A 36 12.16 -7.29 7.96
CA GLY A 36 13.45 -7.77 8.47
C GLY A 36 13.73 -9.24 8.16
N THR A 37 13.41 -9.70 6.97
CA THR A 37 13.70 -11.05 6.48
C THR A 37 14.36 -11.01 5.09
N SER A 38 14.55 -12.18 4.47
CA SER A 38 15.13 -12.26 3.13
C SER A 38 14.05 -12.40 2.05
N GLN A 39 14.35 -11.92 0.85
CA GLN A 39 13.48 -12.08 -0.32
C GLN A 39 13.21 -13.56 -0.63
N ILE A 40 14.19 -14.44 -0.40
CA ILE A 40 14.03 -15.88 -0.60
C ILE A 40 12.94 -16.44 0.31
N LYS A 41 12.86 -16.00 1.57
CA LYS A 41 11.82 -16.43 2.50
C LYS A 41 10.44 -15.95 2.07
N ILE A 42 10.32 -14.72 1.61
CA ILE A 42 9.07 -14.19 1.04
C ILE A 42 8.63 -15.04 -0.15
N SER A 43 9.54 -15.33 -1.08
CA SER A 43 9.27 -16.18 -2.23
C SER A 43 8.80 -17.58 -1.83
N LYS A 44 9.44 -18.19 -0.83
CA LYS A 44 9.05 -19.51 -0.31
C LYS A 44 7.64 -19.49 0.28
N ILE A 45 7.30 -18.48 1.06
CA ILE A 45 5.95 -18.32 1.64
C ILE A 45 4.92 -18.23 0.51
N GLU A 46 5.17 -17.41 -0.49
CA GLU A 46 4.25 -17.23 -1.62
C GLU A 46 4.09 -18.51 -2.46
N GLN A 47 5.09 -19.38 -2.46
CA GLN A 47 5.02 -20.68 -3.12
C GLN A 47 4.43 -21.78 -2.26
N GLY A 48 4.10 -21.50 -1.00
CA GLY A 48 3.56 -22.46 -0.07
C GLY A 48 4.59 -23.37 0.59
N ALA A 49 5.87 -23.00 0.50
CA ALA A 49 6.93 -23.74 1.17
C ALA A 49 6.99 -23.43 2.67
N THR A 50 7.56 -24.35 3.44
CA THR A 50 7.70 -24.21 4.89
C THR A 50 8.75 -23.14 5.22
N VAL A 51 8.39 -22.21 6.10
CA VAL A 51 9.28 -21.19 6.66
C VAL A 51 9.11 -21.16 8.17
N THR A 52 9.99 -20.43 8.85
CA THR A 52 9.89 -20.31 10.31
C THR A 52 8.63 -19.52 10.69
N THR A 53 7.99 -19.93 11.80
CA THR A 53 6.78 -19.29 12.31
C THR A 53 6.97 -17.78 12.55
N PRO A 54 8.09 -17.31 13.16
CA PRO A 54 8.29 -15.87 13.36
C PRO A 54 8.25 -15.04 12.06
N ASP A 55 8.87 -15.52 10.99
CA ASP A 55 8.85 -14.82 9.69
C ASP A 55 7.44 -14.76 9.10
N PHE A 56 6.73 -15.87 9.19
CA PHE A 56 5.34 -15.95 8.73
C PHE A 56 4.42 -14.98 9.50
N LEU A 57 4.55 -14.94 10.83
CA LEU A 57 3.77 -14.02 11.67
C LEU A 57 4.08 -12.56 11.39
N LYS A 58 5.34 -12.22 11.16
CA LYS A 58 5.73 -10.85 10.75
C LYS A 58 5.06 -10.45 9.45
N LEU A 59 5.01 -11.36 8.48
CA LEU A 59 4.38 -11.11 7.20
C LEU A 59 2.86 -10.89 7.36
N LEU A 60 2.19 -11.74 8.13
CA LEU A 60 0.76 -11.58 8.42
C LEU A 60 0.47 -10.26 9.15
N ALA A 61 1.28 -9.91 10.14
CA ALA A 61 1.14 -8.65 10.88
C ALA A 61 1.32 -7.44 9.95
N PHE A 62 2.26 -7.50 9.05
CA PHE A 62 2.45 -6.44 8.05
C PHE A 62 1.22 -6.27 7.14
N TYR A 63 0.73 -7.36 6.56
CA TYR A 63 -0.43 -7.28 5.67
C TYR A 63 -1.73 -7.00 6.40
N SER A 64 -1.84 -7.30 7.70
CA SER A 64 -3.04 -7.00 8.49
C SER A 64 -3.34 -5.51 8.59
N GLN A 65 -2.35 -4.66 8.33
CA GLN A 65 -2.54 -3.20 8.26
C GLN A 65 -3.32 -2.76 7.02
N SER A 66 -3.34 -3.57 5.98
CA SER A 66 -3.96 -3.26 4.70
C SER A 66 -5.16 -4.12 4.37
N ILE A 67 -5.21 -5.35 4.89
CA ILE A 67 -6.30 -6.31 4.66
C ILE A 67 -6.67 -7.01 5.95
N SER A 68 -7.98 -7.23 6.16
CA SER A 68 -8.46 -8.03 7.29
C SER A 68 -8.00 -9.48 7.15
N LEU A 69 -7.52 -10.08 8.24
CA LEU A 69 -7.18 -11.49 8.26
C LEU A 69 -8.41 -12.38 7.99
N ASP A 70 -9.60 -11.95 8.40
CA ASP A 70 -10.85 -12.66 8.09
C ASP A 70 -11.06 -12.80 6.58
N ILE A 71 -10.79 -11.75 5.83
CA ILE A 71 -10.86 -11.77 4.36
C ILE A 71 -9.75 -12.65 3.77
N LEU A 72 -8.55 -12.55 4.31
CA LEU A 72 -7.42 -13.36 3.85
C LEU A 72 -7.71 -14.86 3.96
N PHE A 73 -8.39 -15.27 5.01
CA PHE A 73 -8.78 -16.67 5.27
C PHE A 73 -10.20 -17.02 4.80
N SER A 74 -10.88 -16.10 4.11
CA SER A 74 -12.24 -16.31 3.62
C SER A 74 -12.28 -17.30 2.43
N GLU A 75 -13.49 -17.65 2.01
CA GLU A 75 -13.68 -18.43 0.79
C GLU A 75 -13.08 -17.74 -0.43
N LYS A 76 -12.67 -18.52 -1.41
CA LYS A 76 -11.97 -18.01 -2.61
C LYS A 76 -12.73 -16.90 -3.33
N ILE A 77 -14.04 -17.04 -3.49
CA ILE A 77 -14.88 -16.03 -4.16
C ILE A 77 -14.87 -14.72 -3.40
N ASP A 78 -15.03 -14.78 -2.07
CA ASP A 78 -15.03 -13.59 -1.22
C ASP A 78 -13.68 -12.89 -1.24
N PHE A 79 -12.60 -13.65 -1.17
CA PHE A 79 -11.25 -13.11 -1.25
C PHE A 79 -10.98 -12.42 -2.60
N VAL A 80 -11.32 -13.06 -3.71
CA VAL A 80 -11.09 -12.49 -5.05
C VAL A 80 -11.90 -11.21 -5.25
N THR A 81 -13.16 -11.19 -4.81
CA THR A 81 -14.00 -10.00 -4.89
C THR A 81 -13.41 -8.84 -4.09
N TYR A 82 -13.00 -9.10 -2.85
CA TYR A 82 -12.37 -8.09 -2.00
C TYR A 82 -11.05 -7.60 -2.59
N GLN A 83 -10.22 -8.50 -3.08
CA GLN A 83 -8.92 -8.16 -3.67
C GLN A 83 -9.07 -7.23 -4.86
N ASN A 84 -10.05 -7.47 -5.72
CA ASN A 84 -10.33 -6.59 -6.86
C ASN A 84 -10.75 -5.20 -6.41
N LEU A 85 -11.65 -5.10 -5.42
CA LEU A 85 -12.08 -3.82 -4.85
C LEU A 85 -10.91 -3.11 -4.17
N PHE A 86 -10.12 -3.82 -3.37
CA PHE A 86 -8.97 -3.28 -2.68
C PHE A 86 -7.93 -2.71 -3.65
N THR A 87 -7.58 -3.45 -4.69
CA THR A 87 -6.62 -3.02 -5.69
C THR A 87 -7.10 -1.76 -6.42
N THR A 88 -8.38 -1.74 -6.80
CA THR A 88 -8.99 -0.58 -7.46
C THR A 88 -8.98 0.64 -6.53
N ASN A 89 -9.43 0.49 -5.30
CA ASN A 89 -9.46 1.58 -4.32
C ASN A 89 -8.07 2.11 -3.99
N TYR A 90 -7.08 1.22 -3.86
CA TYR A 90 -5.70 1.61 -3.62
C TYR A 90 -5.14 2.43 -4.77
N ALA A 91 -5.32 1.98 -6.00
CA ALA A 91 -4.86 2.69 -7.19
C ALA A 91 -5.52 4.06 -7.30
N MET A 92 -6.84 4.14 -7.07
CA MET A 92 -7.58 5.41 -7.09
C MET A 92 -7.14 6.35 -5.99
N SER A 93 -6.89 5.84 -4.78
CA SER A 93 -6.37 6.64 -3.66
C SER A 93 -4.99 7.20 -3.96
N LYS A 94 -4.13 6.42 -4.58
CA LYS A 94 -2.78 6.87 -5.00
C LYS A 94 -2.87 7.98 -6.03
N ILE A 95 -3.70 7.82 -7.05
CA ILE A 95 -3.94 8.83 -8.08
C ILE A 95 -4.48 10.12 -7.46
N ALA A 96 -5.47 10.01 -6.58
CA ALA A 96 -6.06 11.17 -5.88
C ALA A 96 -5.01 11.91 -5.05
N LYS A 97 -4.16 11.18 -4.32
CA LYS A 97 -3.07 11.76 -3.53
C LYS A 97 -2.07 12.51 -4.41
N GLU A 98 -1.64 11.92 -5.51
CA GLU A 98 -0.72 12.55 -6.45
C GLU A 98 -1.31 13.83 -7.04
N LYS A 99 -2.61 13.78 -7.39
CA LYS A 99 -3.34 14.96 -7.91
C LYS A 99 -3.44 16.07 -6.88
N LEU A 100 -3.75 15.74 -5.61
CA LEU A 100 -3.80 16.72 -4.51
C LEU A 100 -2.43 17.36 -4.27
N LEU A 101 -1.34 16.58 -4.31
CA LEU A 101 0.01 17.12 -4.16
C LEU A 101 0.37 18.08 -5.31
N SER A 102 -0.03 17.76 -6.55
CA SER A 102 0.17 18.65 -7.70
C SER A 102 -0.60 19.95 -7.54
N LEU A 103 -1.86 19.91 -7.09
CA LEU A 103 -2.67 21.09 -6.83
C LEU A 103 -2.09 21.95 -5.70
N GLN A 104 -1.58 21.31 -4.63
CA GLN A 104 -0.91 22.01 -3.54
C GLN A 104 0.31 22.79 -4.04
N LYS A 105 1.14 22.17 -4.87
CA LYS A 105 2.31 22.84 -5.47
C LYS A 105 1.92 24.04 -6.30
N ILE A 106 0.91 23.92 -7.17
CA ILE A 106 0.41 25.01 -8.00
C ILE A 106 -0.10 26.15 -7.11
N ALA A 107 -0.84 25.86 -6.06
CA ALA A 107 -1.37 26.87 -5.15
C ALA A 107 -0.24 27.61 -4.43
N LEU A 108 0.77 26.89 -3.92
CA LEU A 108 1.93 27.50 -3.26
C LEU A 108 2.74 28.37 -4.20
N ASP A 109 2.98 27.94 -5.43
CA ASP A 109 3.69 28.74 -6.45
C ASP A 109 2.90 30.01 -6.78
N SER A 110 1.58 29.94 -6.89
CA SER A 110 0.72 31.10 -7.15
C SER A 110 0.74 32.10 -5.99
N LEU A 111 0.71 31.61 -4.74
CA LEU A 111 0.79 32.46 -3.55
C LEU A 111 2.15 33.16 -3.46
N GLN A 112 3.23 32.45 -3.74
CA GLN A 112 4.58 33.04 -3.73
C GLN A 112 4.70 34.14 -4.79
N LYS A 113 4.21 33.89 -5.99
CA LYS A 113 4.21 34.89 -7.08
C LYS A 113 3.42 36.14 -6.69
N ALA A 114 2.22 35.97 -6.13
CA ALA A 114 1.40 37.10 -5.66
C ALA A 114 2.10 37.88 -4.54
N SER A 115 2.77 37.20 -3.62
CA SER A 115 3.55 37.83 -2.55
C SER A 115 4.70 38.66 -3.11
N GLU A 116 5.42 38.17 -4.10
CA GLU A 116 6.51 38.92 -4.76
C GLU A 116 6.00 40.17 -5.51
N GLU A 117 4.88 40.04 -6.22
CA GLU A 117 4.23 41.17 -6.90
C GLU A 117 3.82 42.26 -5.91
N ILE A 118 3.25 41.91 -4.79
CA ILE A 118 2.87 42.85 -3.72
C ILE A 118 4.12 43.55 -3.17
N LYS A 119 5.19 42.84 -2.89
CA LYS A 119 6.45 43.43 -2.41
C LYS A 119 7.02 44.43 -3.41
N THR A 120 7.04 44.10 -4.70
CA THR A 120 7.53 44.97 -5.74
C THR A 120 6.68 46.23 -5.82
N THR A 121 5.36 46.11 -5.82
CA THR A 121 4.44 47.25 -5.87
C THR A 121 4.62 48.18 -4.67
N LEU A 122 4.78 47.62 -3.46
CA LEU A 122 5.01 48.41 -2.24
C LEU A 122 6.35 49.13 -2.28
N ASN A 123 7.41 48.46 -2.75
CA ASN A 123 8.72 49.07 -2.88
C ASN A 123 8.70 50.25 -3.91
N ASP A 124 8.03 50.04 -5.04
CA ASP A 124 7.87 51.11 -6.05
C ASP A 124 7.10 52.31 -5.49
N ALA A 125 6.03 52.05 -4.72
CA ALA A 125 5.27 53.11 -4.07
C ALA A 125 6.12 53.89 -3.04
N ILE A 126 6.95 53.20 -2.26
CA ILE A 126 7.86 53.81 -1.29
C ILE A 126 8.89 54.71 -1.98
N HIS A 127 9.42 54.32 -3.13
CA HIS A 127 10.39 55.09 -3.87
C HIS A 127 9.78 56.36 -4.56
N LEU A 128 8.46 56.41 -4.69
CA LEU A 128 7.76 57.59 -5.20
C LEU A 128 7.54 58.66 -4.13
N LEU A 129 7.71 58.31 -2.88
CA LEU A 129 7.59 59.23 -1.75
C LEU A 129 8.92 59.95 -1.52
#